data_3dbd4eb0bea6e1b2df54b16757f62674
#
_entry.id   3dbd4eb0bea6e1b2df54b16757f62674
#
_cell.length_a   1.000
_cell.length_b   1.000
_cell.length_c   1.000
_cell.angle_alpha   90.00
_cell.angle_beta   90.00
_cell.angle_gamma   90.00
#
_symmetry.space_group_name_H-M   'P 1'
#
loop_
_entity.id
_entity.type
_entity.pdbx_description
1 polymer ?
#
loop_
_entity_poly.entity_id
_entity_poly.type
_entity_poly.pdbx_seq_one_letter_code
_entity_poly.pdbx_strand_id
1 'polypeptide(L)'
;MRFIALFLVVSFSLCAENWPGWRGPRGDGTSLEKNIPTRWSTTENLAWKVAIAGKGHSSPVIWEDKVLLLTCLPEKEERVLLCLDRRNGKTLWQSTVLKTPLETLHRLNSRASSTPVTDGKMIYVTAMKVDDRKITRVTPMLFNNS
;
A
#
# COMPACT_ATOMS: atom_id res chain seq x y z
N MET A 1 -22.25 -52.19 16.62
CA MET A 1 -21.56 -51.39 15.58
C MET A 1 -21.71 -49.93 15.97
N ARG A 2 -20.62 -49.26 16.35
CA ARG A 2 -20.61 -47.83 16.68
C ARG A 2 -20.15 -47.08 15.45
N PHE A 3 -21.06 -46.27 14.83
CA PHE A 3 -20.71 -45.37 13.74
C PHE A 3 -20.06 -44.12 14.32
N ILE A 4 -18.79 -43.91 14.05
CA ILE A 4 -18.08 -42.66 14.35
C ILE A 4 -18.37 -41.72 13.19
N ALA A 5 -19.20 -40.69 13.41
CA ALA A 5 -19.42 -39.62 12.45
C ALA A 5 -18.20 -38.69 12.48
N LEU A 6 -17.40 -38.70 11.43
CA LEU A 6 -16.28 -37.79 11.25
C LEU A 6 -16.84 -36.43 10.78
N PHE A 7 -16.89 -35.46 11.70
CA PHE A 7 -17.23 -34.06 11.36
C PHE A 7 -16.04 -33.40 10.69
N LEU A 8 -16.11 -33.20 9.38
CA LEU A 8 -15.15 -32.40 8.63
C LEU A 8 -15.39 -30.92 8.93
N VAL A 9 -14.61 -30.31 9.80
CA VAL A 9 -14.64 -28.85 10.05
C VAL A 9 -13.93 -28.17 8.89
N VAL A 10 -14.70 -27.66 7.94
CA VAL A 10 -14.19 -26.80 6.85
C VAL A 10 -13.98 -25.41 7.43
N SER A 11 -12.74 -25.09 7.79
CA SER A 11 -12.35 -23.74 8.19
C SER A 11 -12.37 -22.83 6.96
N PHE A 12 -13.42 -22.04 6.79
CA PHE A 12 -13.40 -20.92 5.84
C PHE A 12 -12.49 -19.83 6.44
N SER A 13 -11.29 -19.69 5.88
CA SER A 13 -10.48 -18.50 6.11
C SER A 13 -11.23 -17.32 5.51
N LEU A 14 -11.81 -16.47 6.34
CA LEU A 14 -12.32 -15.16 5.93
C LEU A 14 -11.10 -14.30 5.56
N CYS A 15 -10.67 -14.40 4.31
CA CYS A 15 -9.66 -13.49 3.78
C CYS A 15 -10.35 -12.15 3.52
N ALA A 16 -9.90 -11.11 4.18
CA ALA A 16 -10.41 -9.76 3.94
C ALA A 16 -10.12 -9.35 2.49
N GLU A 17 -11.01 -8.54 1.91
CA GLU A 17 -10.97 -8.11 0.52
C GLU A 17 -9.64 -7.41 0.18
N ASN A 18 -9.09 -7.71 -1.00
CA ASN A 18 -7.97 -6.96 -1.55
C ASN A 18 -8.41 -5.54 -1.92
N TRP A 19 -7.51 -4.58 -1.72
CA TRP A 19 -7.72 -3.18 -2.09
C TRP A 19 -6.64 -2.75 -3.09
N PRO A 20 -6.77 -3.11 -4.38
CA PRO A 20 -5.68 -3.09 -5.36
C PRO A 20 -5.29 -1.71 -5.88
N GLY A 21 -5.98 -0.66 -5.48
CA GLY A 21 -5.75 0.72 -5.91
C GLY A 21 -6.50 1.72 -5.06
N TRP A 22 -6.38 3.00 -5.37
CA TRP A 22 -6.91 4.11 -4.58
C TRP A 22 -8.40 3.96 -4.19
N ARG A 23 -9.23 3.49 -5.11
CA ARG A 23 -10.68 3.32 -4.90
C ARG A 23 -11.11 1.87 -4.74
N GLY A 24 -10.17 0.98 -4.45
CA GLY A 24 -10.45 -0.42 -4.23
C GLY A 24 -10.87 -1.21 -5.47
N PRO A 25 -11.35 -2.44 -5.28
CA PRO A 25 -11.58 -3.38 -6.38
C PRO A 25 -12.72 -2.97 -7.33
N ARG A 26 -13.64 -2.14 -6.86
CA ARG A 26 -14.80 -1.66 -7.66
C ARG A 26 -14.60 -0.26 -8.23
N GLY A 27 -13.53 0.43 -7.85
CA GLY A 27 -13.24 1.78 -8.32
C GLY A 27 -14.15 2.87 -7.75
N ASP A 28 -15.04 2.55 -6.83
CA ASP A 28 -16.02 3.46 -6.23
C ASP A 28 -15.68 3.88 -4.79
N GLY A 29 -14.69 3.25 -4.17
CA GLY A 29 -14.27 3.49 -2.80
C GLY A 29 -15.10 2.78 -1.74
N THR A 30 -15.95 1.83 -2.13
CA THR A 30 -16.75 1.04 -1.19
C THR A 30 -16.12 -0.32 -0.89
N SER A 31 -16.39 -0.86 0.30
CA SER A 31 -16.01 -2.21 0.71
C SER A 31 -17.26 -3.03 1.00
N LEU A 32 -17.21 -4.33 0.71
CA LEU A 32 -18.24 -5.30 1.08
C LEU A 32 -17.98 -5.92 2.46
N GLU A 33 -16.89 -5.52 3.11
CA GLU A 33 -16.56 -5.99 4.46
C GLU A 33 -17.66 -5.65 5.45
N LYS A 34 -17.98 -6.63 6.29
CA LYS A 34 -18.96 -6.50 7.37
C LYS A 34 -18.24 -6.54 8.71
N ASN A 35 -18.91 -6.06 9.74
CA ASN A 35 -18.35 -6.05 11.11
C ASN A 35 -17.05 -5.26 11.26
N ILE A 36 -16.89 -4.20 10.47
CA ILE A 36 -15.77 -3.27 10.61
C ILE A 36 -15.88 -2.51 11.94
N PRO A 37 -14.78 -2.27 12.65
CA PRO A 37 -14.79 -1.44 13.84
C PRO A 37 -15.32 -0.04 13.53
N THR A 38 -16.21 0.46 14.35
CA THR A 38 -16.72 1.85 14.28
C THR A 38 -16.06 2.76 15.31
N ARG A 39 -15.26 2.19 16.22
CA ARG A 39 -14.47 2.89 17.23
C ARG A 39 -13.06 2.34 17.21
N TRP A 40 -12.08 3.20 17.30
CA TRP A 40 -10.68 2.84 17.49
C TRP A 40 -9.92 3.96 18.20
N SER A 41 -8.90 3.54 18.94
CA SER A 41 -8.00 4.42 19.66
C SER A 41 -6.57 3.85 19.59
N THR A 42 -5.65 4.40 20.36
CA THR A 42 -4.30 3.85 20.48
C THR A 42 -4.24 2.48 21.16
N THR A 43 -5.33 2.05 21.79
CA THR A 43 -5.43 0.78 22.57
C THR A 43 -6.62 -0.08 22.15
N GLU A 44 -7.50 0.41 21.30
CA GLU A 44 -8.72 -0.29 20.90
C GLU A 44 -8.75 -0.45 19.38
N ASN A 45 -9.00 -1.66 18.91
CA ASN A 45 -9.11 -2.02 17.50
C ASN A 45 -7.90 -1.58 16.63
N LEU A 46 -6.73 -1.46 17.25
CA LEU A 46 -5.45 -1.17 16.60
C LEU A 46 -4.60 -2.46 16.58
N ALA A 47 -4.43 -3.07 15.39
CA ALA A 47 -3.60 -4.25 15.24
C ALA A 47 -2.11 -3.92 15.39
N TRP A 48 -1.66 -2.85 14.73
CA TRP A 48 -0.27 -2.38 14.78
C TRP A 48 -0.17 -0.92 14.33
N LYS A 49 0.94 -0.30 14.65
CA LYS A 49 1.32 1.05 14.23
C LYS A 49 2.82 1.09 13.94
N VAL A 50 3.20 1.56 12.78
CA VAL A 50 4.60 1.65 12.35
C VAL A 50 4.89 3.05 11.79
N ALA A 51 6.10 3.55 12.07
CA ALA A 51 6.57 4.79 11.47
C ALA A 51 7.06 4.54 10.05
N ILE A 52 6.61 5.34 9.10
CA ILE A 52 7.11 5.33 7.73
C ILE A 52 8.11 6.48 7.57
N ALA A 53 9.33 6.15 7.14
CA ALA A 53 10.35 7.14 6.84
C ALA A 53 9.94 8.02 5.64
N GLY A 54 10.30 9.31 5.72
CA GLY A 54 10.02 10.26 4.64
C GLY A 54 8.65 10.92 4.72
N LYS A 55 8.15 11.38 3.58
CA LYS A 55 6.87 12.11 3.45
C LYS A 55 6.11 11.65 2.22
N GLY A 56 4.80 11.46 2.33
CA GLY A 56 3.95 11.04 1.21
C GLY A 56 2.47 11.23 1.50
N HIS A 57 1.68 11.33 0.43
CA HIS A 57 0.21 11.31 0.45
C HIS A 57 -0.34 10.09 -0.30
N SER A 58 0.53 9.13 -0.61
CA SER A 58 0.12 7.86 -1.20
C SER A 58 -0.90 7.15 -0.31
N SER A 59 -2.00 6.71 -0.87
CA SER A 59 -2.89 5.80 -0.16
C SER A 59 -2.27 4.40 -0.09
N PRO A 60 -2.45 3.68 1.02
CA PRO A 60 -2.04 2.28 1.07
C PRO A 60 -2.91 1.43 0.15
N VAL A 61 -2.28 0.45 -0.50
CA VAL A 61 -2.90 -0.57 -1.34
C VAL A 61 -2.68 -1.91 -0.66
N ILE A 62 -3.68 -2.77 -0.67
CA ILE A 62 -3.65 -4.06 0.01
C ILE A 62 -3.83 -5.17 -1.02
N TRP A 63 -2.90 -6.10 -1.01
CA TRP A 63 -3.01 -7.34 -1.78
C TRP A 63 -2.54 -8.51 -0.92
N GLU A 64 -3.47 -9.42 -0.61
CA GLU A 64 -3.21 -10.55 0.28
C GLU A 64 -2.58 -10.11 1.62
N ASP A 65 -1.38 -10.56 1.92
CA ASP A 65 -0.63 -10.25 3.14
C ASP A 65 0.26 -9.01 3.02
N LYS A 66 0.16 -8.24 1.92
CA LYS A 66 1.03 -7.09 1.63
C LYS A 66 0.28 -5.78 1.72
N VAL A 67 0.95 -4.75 2.24
CA VAL A 67 0.52 -3.35 2.17
C VAL A 67 1.57 -2.57 1.38
N LEU A 68 1.14 -1.94 0.29
CA LEU A 68 2.00 -1.20 -0.63
C LEU A 68 1.72 0.29 -0.51
N LEU A 69 2.76 1.11 -0.42
CA LEU A 69 2.63 2.56 -0.41
C LEU A 69 3.92 3.24 -0.90
N LEU A 70 3.78 4.49 -1.33
CA LEU A 70 4.91 5.33 -1.73
C LEU A 70 5.28 6.32 -0.63
N THR A 71 6.57 6.55 -0.49
CA THR A 71 7.14 7.64 0.30
C THR A 71 8.23 8.37 -0.48
N CYS A 72 8.53 9.59 -0.12
CA CYS A 72 9.69 10.32 -0.58
C CYS A 72 10.68 10.50 0.58
N LEU A 73 11.92 10.13 0.36
CA LEU A 73 13.05 10.38 1.25
C LEU A 73 13.78 11.65 0.76
N PRO A 74 13.44 12.85 1.27
CA PRO A 74 13.94 14.11 0.72
C PRO A 74 15.47 14.21 0.76
N GLU A 75 16.08 13.75 1.82
CA GLU A 75 17.55 13.80 2.02
C GLU A 75 18.33 12.96 0.99
N LYS A 76 17.65 11.98 0.36
CA LYS A 76 18.22 11.11 -0.65
C LYS A 76 17.73 11.43 -2.05
N GLU A 77 16.76 12.34 -2.17
CA GLU A 77 16.03 12.65 -3.41
C GLU A 77 15.37 11.42 -4.06
N GLU A 78 14.95 10.48 -3.21
CA GLU A 78 14.39 9.21 -3.65
C GLU A 78 12.87 9.13 -3.41
N ARG A 79 12.15 8.59 -4.40
CA ARG A 79 10.79 8.08 -4.24
C ARG A 79 10.90 6.58 -4.08
N VAL A 80 10.31 6.06 -3.02
CA VAL A 80 10.47 4.67 -2.60
C VAL A 80 9.11 4.00 -2.50
N LEU A 81 8.98 2.85 -3.14
CA LEU A 81 7.87 1.93 -2.94
C LEU A 81 8.20 1.02 -1.75
N LEU A 82 7.31 1.00 -0.78
CA LEU A 82 7.39 0.14 0.40
C LEU A 82 6.39 -0.99 0.29
N CYS A 83 6.80 -2.17 0.71
CA CYS A 83 5.94 -3.30 0.96
C CYS A 83 6.06 -3.71 2.42
N LEU A 84 4.92 -3.71 3.12
CA LEU A 84 4.84 -4.10 4.52
C LEU A 84 4.02 -5.37 4.67
N ASP A 85 4.35 -6.18 5.67
CA ASP A 85 3.50 -7.29 6.11
C ASP A 85 2.21 -6.73 6.72
N ARG A 86 1.07 -7.09 6.17
CA ARG A 86 -0.26 -6.64 6.60
C ARG A 86 -0.58 -7.02 8.05
N ARG A 87 -0.01 -8.13 8.56
CA ARG A 87 -0.31 -8.67 9.89
C ARG A 87 0.38 -7.90 11.02
N ASN A 88 1.55 -7.31 10.75
CA ASN A 88 2.40 -6.73 11.80
C ASN A 88 3.09 -5.41 11.41
N GLY A 89 2.93 -4.93 10.18
CA GLY A 89 3.52 -3.69 9.68
C GLY A 89 5.03 -3.75 9.44
N LYS A 90 5.68 -4.91 9.55
CA LYS A 90 7.11 -5.01 9.26
C LYS A 90 7.38 -4.79 7.77
N THR A 91 8.42 -4.07 7.45
CA THR A 91 8.88 -3.91 6.06
C THR A 91 9.36 -5.26 5.54
N LEU A 92 8.72 -5.76 4.49
CA LEU A 92 9.13 -6.95 3.76
C LEU A 92 10.24 -6.58 2.77
N TRP A 93 10.03 -5.52 2.01
CA TRP A 93 11.00 -4.97 1.09
C TRP A 93 10.70 -3.49 0.80
N GLN A 94 11.68 -2.83 0.22
CA GLN A 94 11.55 -1.48 -0.34
C GLN A 94 12.34 -1.37 -1.63
N SER A 95 11.86 -0.55 -2.57
CA SER A 95 12.53 -0.34 -3.85
C SER A 95 12.50 1.13 -4.23
N THR A 96 13.63 1.65 -4.68
CA THR A 96 13.70 3.02 -5.21
C THR A 96 13.01 3.06 -6.56
N VAL A 97 11.88 3.77 -6.62
CA VAL A 97 11.10 3.99 -7.83
C VAL A 97 11.82 4.99 -8.73
N LEU A 98 12.29 6.07 -8.15
CA LEU A 98 12.95 7.14 -8.88
C LEU A 98 13.89 7.92 -7.95
N LYS A 99 15.09 8.20 -8.45
CA LYS A 99 16.03 9.15 -7.84
C LYS A 99 16.20 10.32 -8.80
N THR A 100 15.84 11.50 -8.35
CA THR A 100 15.89 12.75 -9.15
C THR A 100 15.79 13.94 -8.21
N PRO A 101 16.36 15.10 -8.59
CA PRO A 101 16.20 16.32 -7.82
C PRO A 101 14.75 16.59 -7.44
N LEU A 102 14.56 17.25 -6.32
CA LEU A 102 13.21 17.51 -5.82
C LEU A 102 12.64 18.77 -6.46
N GLU A 103 11.41 18.64 -6.96
CA GLU A 103 10.61 19.75 -7.47
C GLU A 103 10.21 20.72 -6.35
N THR A 104 9.96 21.97 -6.72
CA THR A 104 9.27 22.93 -5.86
C THR A 104 7.80 22.52 -5.76
N LEU A 105 7.30 22.40 -4.54
CA LEU A 105 5.92 22.00 -4.28
C LEU A 105 5.14 23.09 -3.56
N HIS A 106 3.86 23.14 -3.85
CA HIS A 106 2.92 23.82 -2.96
C HIS A 106 2.88 23.09 -1.60
N ARG A 107 2.76 23.83 -0.51
CA ARG A 107 2.81 23.31 0.88
C ARG A 107 1.84 22.17 1.19
N LEU A 108 0.73 22.07 0.43
CA LEU A 108 -0.28 21.03 0.59
C LEU A 108 0.00 19.75 -0.24
N ASN A 109 1.04 19.74 -1.05
CA ASN A 109 1.40 18.60 -1.88
C ASN A 109 2.53 17.77 -1.27
N SER A 110 2.69 16.55 -1.77
CA SER A 110 3.85 15.71 -1.48
C SER A 110 4.50 15.20 -2.77
N ARG A 111 5.76 14.77 -2.65
CA ARG A 111 6.54 14.19 -3.75
C ARG A 111 6.30 12.70 -3.94
N ALA A 112 5.38 12.14 -3.15
CA ALA A 112 4.92 10.76 -3.20
C ALA A 112 3.40 10.73 -3.02
N SER A 113 2.67 11.37 -3.92
CA SER A 113 1.19 11.44 -3.91
C SER A 113 0.56 10.33 -4.75
N SER A 114 1.33 9.74 -5.66
CA SER A 114 0.84 8.62 -6.48
C SER A 114 0.51 7.42 -5.60
N THR A 115 -0.66 6.85 -5.79
CA THR A 115 -1.06 5.58 -5.16
C THR A 115 -0.66 4.43 -6.08
N PRO A 116 0.02 3.39 -5.59
CA PRO A 116 0.27 2.18 -6.36
C PRO A 116 -1.03 1.54 -6.83
N VAL A 117 -0.94 0.75 -7.90
CA VAL A 117 -2.02 -0.15 -8.33
C VAL A 117 -1.41 -1.52 -8.57
N THR A 118 -2.11 -2.59 -8.25
CA THR A 118 -1.63 -3.95 -8.51
C THR A 118 -2.74 -4.84 -9.08
N ASP A 119 -2.34 -5.75 -9.95
CA ASP A 119 -3.16 -6.85 -10.46
C ASP A 119 -2.85 -8.19 -9.76
N GLY A 120 -2.00 -8.13 -8.73
CA GLY A 120 -1.51 -9.28 -7.98
C GLY A 120 -0.22 -9.87 -8.52
N LYS A 121 0.14 -9.63 -9.77
CA LYS A 121 1.41 -10.05 -10.38
C LYS A 121 2.39 -8.89 -10.47
N MET A 122 1.90 -7.76 -10.91
CA MET A 122 2.70 -6.55 -11.09
C MET A 122 2.20 -5.42 -10.21
N ILE A 123 3.10 -4.52 -9.86
CA ILE A 123 2.78 -3.27 -9.17
C ILE A 123 3.10 -2.12 -10.12
N TYR A 124 2.12 -1.29 -10.36
CA TYR A 124 2.19 -0.13 -11.25
C TYR A 124 2.30 1.13 -10.41
N VAL A 125 3.33 1.92 -10.67
CA VAL A 125 3.60 3.17 -9.95
C VAL A 125 3.90 4.26 -10.95
N THR A 126 3.47 5.48 -10.68
CA THR A 126 3.86 6.66 -11.44
C THR A 126 4.73 7.59 -10.61
N ALA A 127 5.79 8.11 -11.19
CA ALA A 127 6.65 9.10 -10.57
C ALA A 127 6.99 10.21 -11.57
N MET A 128 7.25 11.41 -11.05
CA MET A 128 7.60 12.58 -11.88
C MET A 128 9.10 12.75 -11.88
N LYS A 129 9.69 12.72 -13.07
CA LYS A 129 11.07 13.14 -13.27
C LYS A 129 11.14 14.66 -13.24
N VAL A 130 12.11 15.16 -12.52
CA VAL A 130 12.37 16.60 -12.38
C VAL A 130 13.74 16.91 -12.97
N ASP A 131 13.82 17.98 -13.74
CA ASP A 131 15.04 18.56 -14.23
C ASP A 131 14.99 20.06 -13.98
N ASP A 132 16.06 20.63 -13.47
CA ASP A 132 16.15 22.03 -13.06
C ASP A 132 14.91 22.51 -12.26
N ARG A 133 14.48 21.68 -11.27
CA ARG A 133 13.30 21.86 -10.41
C ARG A 133 11.96 21.94 -11.14
N LYS A 134 11.92 21.64 -12.45
CA LYS A 134 10.71 21.55 -13.25
C LYS A 134 10.37 20.08 -13.55
N ILE A 135 9.09 19.78 -13.57
CA ILE A 135 8.64 18.44 -13.96
C ILE A 135 8.81 18.31 -15.47
N THR A 136 9.66 17.38 -15.89
CA THR A 136 9.95 17.12 -17.31
C THR A 136 9.26 15.88 -17.83
N ARG A 137 8.96 14.91 -16.96
CA ARG A 137 8.37 13.63 -17.37
C ARG A 137 7.56 13.00 -16.23
N VAL A 138 6.44 12.38 -16.58
CA VAL A 138 5.75 11.40 -15.76
C VAL A 138 6.16 10.02 -16.24
N THR A 139 6.75 9.21 -15.38
CA THR A 139 7.29 7.90 -15.75
C THR A 139 6.49 6.81 -15.05
N PRO A 140 5.79 5.92 -15.78
CA PRO A 140 5.23 4.70 -15.22
C PRO A 140 6.37 3.72 -14.92
N MET A 141 6.27 3.00 -13.82
CA MET A 141 7.22 1.99 -13.40
C MET A 141 6.50 0.71 -13.01
N LEU A 142 7.11 -0.42 -13.29
CA LEU A 142 6.59 -1.75 -13.07
C LEU A 142 7.50 -2.49 -12.10
N PHE A 143 6.89 -3.12 -11.09
CA PHE A 143 7.56 -3.96 -10.13
C PHE A 143 6.87 -5.32 -10.08
N ASN A 144 7.65 -6.39 -9.90
CA ASN A 144 7.07 -7.71 -9.60
C ASN A 144 6.54 -7.72 -8.17
N ASN A 145 5.38 -8.31 -7.95
CA ASN A 145 4.76 -8.43 -6.63
C ASN A 145 5.19 -9.73 -5.88
N SER A 146 6.11 -10.50 -6.46
CA SER A 146 6.64 -11.74 -5.87
C SER A 146 7.57 -11.47 -4.68
#